data_2b2736a06e2efa36c45634b9d70296e7
#
_entry.id   2b2736a06e2efa36c45634b9d70296e7
#
_cell.length_a   1.000
_cell.length_b   1.000
_cell.length_c   1.000
_cell.angle_alpha   90.00
_cell.angle_beta   90.00
_cell.angle_gamma   90.00
#
_symmetry.space_group_name_H-M   'P 1'
#
loop_
_entity.id
_entity.type
_entity.pdbx_description
1 polymer ?
#
loop_
_entity_poly.entity_id
_entity_poly.type
_entity_poly.pdbx_seq_one_letter_code
_entity_poly.pdbx_strand_id
1 'polypeptide(L)'
;ITLSYVNDFGVIRPIEIFINSKDLTRAPEYVVLTRLVSAIFRRSNDPMFILEELQGIFDPNGGTYKEGKYYHSFYAEIAEVIERFFFEVGVIERPNANPVEDNGTVPKVIQAKEEGNSGNIEFRICKECNNRTLKTENGCDICMDPDCGYSKCDK
;
A
#
# COMPACT_ATOMS: atom_id res chain seq x y z
N ILE A 1 11.77 -12.82 -7.99
CA ILE A 1 10.47 -13.40 -7.64
C ILE A 1 9.71 -13.63 -8.93
N THR A 2 9.11 -14.81 -9.08
CA THR A 2 8.24 -15.18 -10.21
C THR A 2 6.85 -15.47 -9.65
N LEU A 3 5.82 -14.87 -10.27
CA LEU A 3 4.42 -15.06 -9.92
C LEU A 3 3.67 -15.61 -11.13
N SER A 4 2.76 -16.54 -10.91
CA SER A 4 1.95 -17.18 -11.95
C SER A 4 0.47 -17.07 -11.63
N TYR A 5 -0.35 -16.96 -12.65
CA TYR A 5 -1.81 -16.91 -12.54
C TYR A 5 -2.50 -17.77 -13.60
N VAL A 6 -3.75 -18.08 -13.38
CA VAL A 6 -4.65 -18.67 -14.37
C VAL A 6 -5.78 -17.70 -14.67
N ASN A 7 -6.26 -17.75 -15.90
CA ASN A 7 -7.46 -17.03 -16.32
C ASN A 7 -8.54 -18.07 -16.63
N ASP A 8 -9.49 -18.22 -15.71
CA ASP A 8 -10.62 -19.13 -15.84
C ASP A 8 -11.84 -18.32 -16.27
N PHE A 9 -12.14 -18.33 -17.57
CA PHE A 9 -13.31 -17.62 -18.15
C PHE A 9 -13.40 -16.14 -17.78
N GLY A 10 -12.29 -15.44 -17.75
CA GLY A 10 -12.21 -14.01 -17.41
C GLY A 10 -11.99 -13.74 -15.93
N VAL A 11 -11.98 -14.76 -15.07
CA VAL A 11 -11.60 -14.63 -13.67
C VAL A 11 -10.11 -14.96 -13.50
N ILE A 12 -9.32 -13.95 -13.14
CA ILE A 12 -7.89 -14.12 -12.91
C ILE A 12 -7.64 -14.52 -11.46
N ARG A 13 -6.90 -15.62 -11.29
CA ARG A 13 -6.52 -16.14 -9.97
C ARG A 13 -5.03 -16.38 -9.90
N PRO A 14 -4.32 -15.85 -8.88
CA PRO A 14 -2.93 -16.22 -8.64
C PRO A 14 -2.85 -17.72 -8.22
N ILE A 15 -1.81 -18.41 -8.65
CA ILE A 15 -1.63 -19.84 -8.33
C ILE A 15 -0.30 -20.16 -7.68
N GLU A 16 0.74 -19.42 -8.01
CA GLU A 16 2.07 -19.75 -7.55
C GLU A 16 2.97 -18.52 -7.41
N ILE A 17 3.81 -18.56 -6.39
CA ILE A 17 4.96 -17.66 -6.22
C ILE A 17 6.22 -18.50 -6.06
N PHE A 18 7.29 -18.06 -6.67
CA PHE A 18 8.60 -18.66 -6.57
C PHE A 18 9.67 -17.60 -6.33
N ILE A 19 10.57 -17.85 -5.35
CA ILE A 19 11.70 -16.99 -5.04
C ILE A 19 12.98 -17.73 -5.38
N ASN A 20 13.76 -17.17 -6.30
CA ASN A 20 15.10 -17.65 -6.61
C ASN A 20 16.11 -16.61 -6.11
N SER A 21 17.01 -17.02 -5.23
CA SER A 21 18.06 -16.17 -4.66
C SER A 21 19.42 -16.80 -4.89
N LYS A 22 20.44 -15.95 -5.06
CA LYS A 22 21.84 -16.36 -5.07
C LYS A 22 22.35 -16.71 -3.67
N ASP A 23 21.70 -16.18 -2.64
CA ASP A 23 21.98 -16.51 -1.24
C ASP A 23 21.30 -17.83 -0.89
N LEU A 24 22.11 -18.88 -0.77
CA LEU A 24 21.65 -20.23 -0.45
C LEU A 24 21.48 -20.46 1.05
N THR A 25 21.94 -19.55 1.91
CA THR A 25 21.84 -19.69 3.37
C THR A 25 20.39 -19.67 3.83
N ARG A 26 19.53 -18.89 3.16
CA ARG A 26 18.09 -18.78 3.45
C ARG A 26 17.20 -19.53 2.45
N ALA A 27 17.79 -20.34 1.57
CA ALA A 27 17.03 -21.08 0.56
C ALA A 27 15.89 -21.95 1.13
N PRO A 28 16.08 -22.70 2.25
CA PRO A 28 14.98 -23.47 2.84
C PRO A 28 13.81 -22.60 3.31
N GLU A 29 14.08 -21.39 3.86
CA GLU A 29 13.05 -20.45 4.29
C GLU A 29 12.23 -19.94 3.09
N TYR A 30 12.91 -19.62 1.98
CA TYR A 30 12.23 -19.18 0.75
C TYR A 30 11.34 -20.29 0.17
N VAL A 31 11.80 -21.53 0.21
CA VAL A 31 11.01 -22.69 -0.24
C VAL A 31 9.75 -22.86 0.63
N VAL A 32 9.88 -22.81 1.95
CA VAL A 32 8.73 -22.92 2.87
C VAL A 32 7.75 -21.79 2.61
N LEU A 33 8.21 -20.54 2.60
CA LEU A 33 7.39 -19.36 2.36
C LEU A 33 6.62 -19.45 1.05
N THR A 34 7.33 -19.73 -0.06
CA THR A 34 6.69 -19.77 -1.38
C THR A 34 5.69 -20.93 -1.51
N ARG A 35 5.96 -22.08 -0.89
CA ARG A 35 5.01 -23.20 -0.86
C ARG A 35 3.74 -22.87 -0.08
N LEU A 36 3.88 -22.19 1.07
CA LEU A 36 2.72 -21.79 1.88
C LEU A 36 1.89 -20.71 1.17
N VAL A 37 2.51 -19.67 0.64
CA VAL A 37 1.80 -18.62 -0.12
C VAL A 37 1.14 -19.20 -1.38
N SER A 38 1.81 -20.08 -2.13
CA SER A 38 1.22 -20.75 -3.28
C SER A 38 0.04 -21.66 -2.89
N ALA A 39 0.09 -22.29 -1.71
CA ALA A 39 -1.04 -23.07 -1.20
C ALA A 39 -2.24 -22.20 -0.86
N ILE A 40 -2.01 -21.00 -0.30
CA ILE A 40 -3.04 -20.00 -0.05
C ILE A 40 -3.66 -19.56 -1.37
N PHE A 41 -2.86 -19.17 -2.37
CA PHE A 41 -3.36 -18.75 -3.69
C PHE A 41 -4.26 -19.79 -4.34
N ARG A 42 -3.93 -21.08 -4.22
CA ARG A 42 -4.71 -22.17 -4.80
C ARG A 42 -5.98 -22.53 -4.01
N ARG A 43 -6.04 -22.22 -2.72
CA ARG A 43 -7.10 -22.67 -1.82
C ARG A 43 -8.02 -21.55 -1.36
N SER A 44 -7.53 -20.30 -1.30
CA SER A 44 -8.33 -19.16 -0.85
C SER A 44 -9.18 -18.61 -1.99
N ASN A 45 -10.42 -18.26 -1.66
CA ASN A 45 -11.28 -17.49 -2.56
C ASN A 45 -10.89 -16.01 -2.60
N ASP A 46 -10.30 -15.53 -1.52
CA ASP A 46 -9.75 -14.19 -1.40
C ASP A 46 -8.29 -14.28 -0.92
N PRO A 47 -7.31 -14.12 -1.82
CA PRO A 47 -5.91 -14.18 -1.47
C PRO A 47 -5.37 -12.85 -0.90
N MET A 48 -6.20 -11.80 -0.79
CA MET A 48 -5.75 -10.46 -0.44
C MET A 48 -5.19 -10.35 0.97
N PHE A 49 -5.77 -11.09 1.93
CA PHE A 49 -5.32 -11.06 3.33
C PHE A 49 -3.82 -11.37 3.49
N ILE A 50 -3.21 -12.12 2.55
CA ILE A 50 -1.79 -12.44 2.63
C ILE A 50 -0.89 -11.20 2.54
N LEU A 51 -1.36 -10.12 1.91
CA LEU A 51 -0.62 -8.87 1.82
C LEU A 51 -0.48 -8.24 3.22
N GLU A 52 -1.58 -8.18 3.97
CA GLU A 52 -1.59 -7.63 5.33
C GLU A 52 -0.72 -8.46 6.27
N GLU A 53 -0.82 -9.79 6.18
CA GLU A 53 -0.02 -10.71 6.99
C GLU A 53 1.48 -10.55 6.73
N LEU A 54 1.89 -10.46 5.47
CA LEU A 54 3.30 -10.26 5.12
C LEU A 54 3.79 -8.85 5.45
N GLN A 55 2.96 -7.82 5.27
CA GLN A 55 3.28 -6.44 5.63
C GLN A 55 3.41 -6.27 7.14
N GLY A 56 2.68 -7.03 7.94
CA GLY A 56 2.75 -7.01 9.39
C GLY A 56 4.03 -7.62 10.00
N ILE A 57 4.91 -8.24 9.20
CA ILE A 57 6.14 -8.87 9.69
C ILE A 57 7.26 -7.84 9.78
N PHE A 58 7.78 -7.60 10.99
CA PHE A 58 8.91 -6.72 11.24
C PHE A 58 10.19 -7.55 11.46
N ASP A 59 11.30 -7.10 10.86
CA ASP A 59 12.60 -7.71 11.11
C ASP A 59 13.25 -7.07 12.35
N PRO A 60 13.57 -7.85 13.40
CA PRO A 60 14.20 -7.32 14.60
C PRO A 60 15.60 -6.76 14.35
N ASN A 61 16.25 -7.15 13.25
CA ASN A 61 17.56 -6.62 12.84
C ASN A 61 17.45 -5.31 12.03
N GLY A 62 16.23 -4.83 11.83
CA GLY A 62 15.94 -3.62 11.06
C GLY A 62 15.61 -3.89 9.60
N GLY A 63 14.99 -2.90 8.96
CA GLY A 63 14.60 -2.97 7.56
C GLY A 63 15.69 -2.47 6.60
N THR A 64 15.33 -2.38 5.34
CA THR A 64 16.22 -1.91 4.26
C THR A 64 15.59 -0.78 3.46
N TYR A 65 16.43 0.11 2.93
CA TYR A 65 16.01 1.09 1.92
C TYR A 65 16.32 0.57 0.52
N LYS A 66 15.31 0.54 -0.34
CA LYS A 66 15.46 0.20 -1.76
C LYS A 66 14.63 1.17 -2.60
N GLU A 67 15.21 1.71 -3.66
CA GLU A 67 14.53 2.60 -4.62
C GLU A 67 13.79 3.78 -3.94
N GLY A 68 14.38 4.34 -2.86
CA GLY A 68 13.79 5.46 -2.14
C GLY A 68 12.69 5.10 -1.15
N LYS A 69 12.33 3.83 -1.01
CA LYS A 69 11.32 3.33 -0.08
C LYS A 69 11.95 2.49 1.03
N TYR A 70 11.43 2.66 2.25
CA TYR A 70 11.82 1.85 3.40
C TYR A 70 10.93 0.63 3.54
N TYR A 71 11.55 -0.55 3.64
CA TYR A 71 10.89 -1.82 3.95
C TYR A 71 11.34 -2.28 5.33
N HIS A 72 10.41 -2.44 6.26
CA HIS A 72 10.71 -2.87 7.63
C HIS A 72 11.05 -4.37 7.74
N SER A 73 10.85 -5.14 6.67
CA SER A 73 11.31 -6.51 6.54
C SER A 73 11.38 -6.95 5.08
N PHE A 74 12.09 -8.06 4.83
CA PHE A 74 12.08 -8.75 3.55
C PHE A 74 10.67 -9.24 3.16
N TYR A 75 9.85 -9.62 4.14
CA TYR A 75 8.48 -10.08 3.90
C TYR A 75 7.56 -8.95 3.44
N ALA A 76 7.73 -7.76 4.00
CA ALA A 76 7.02 -6.56 3.54
C ALA A 76 7.39 -6.19 2.09
N GLU A 77 8.65 -6.39 1.70
CA GLU A 77 9.08 -6.23 0.30
C GLU A 77 8.41 -7.26 -0.62
N ILE A 78 8.30 -8.53 -0.19
CA ILE A 78 7.57 -9.56 -0.94
C ILE A 78 6.09 -9.19 -1.10
N ALA A 79 5.46 -8.70 -0.04
CA ALA A 79 4.06 -8.27 -0.09
C ALA A 79 3.83 -7.21 -1.17
N GLU A 80 4.73 -6.21 -1.28
CA GLU A 80 4.62 -5.18 -2.32
C GLU A 80 4.78 -5.76 -3.75
N VAL A 81 5.67 -6.74 -3.93
CA VAL A 81 5.80 -7.42 -5.23
C VAL A 81 4.53 -8.17 -5.58
N ILE A 82 3.89 -8.85 -4.61
CA ILE A 82 2.61 -9.54 -4.81
C ILE A 82 1.50 -8.54 -5.11
N GLU A 83 1.41 -7.44 -4.36
CA GLU A 83 0.42 -6.38 -4.55
C GLU A 83 0.51 -5.78 -5.95
N ARG A 84 1.72 -5.41 -6.38
CA ARG A 84 1.96 -4.89 -7.73
C ARG A 84 1.53 -5.90 -8.80
N PHE A 85 1.84 -7.17 -8.64
CA PHE A 85 1.38 -8.22 -9.54
C PHE A 85 -0.14 -8.32 -9.58
N PHE A 86 -0.84 -8.23 -8.43
CA PHE A 86 -2.30 -8.26 -8.37
C PHE A 86 -2.93 -7.08 -9.13
N PHE A 87 -2.32 -5.89 -9.07
CA PHE A 87 -2.73 -4.74 -9.90
C PHE A 87 -2.47 -4.98 -11.40
N GLU A 88 -1.31 -5.52 -11.75
CA GLU A 88 -0.93 -5.75 -13.15
C GLU A 88 -1.85 -6.74 -13.84
N VAL A 89 -2.25 -7.81 -13.14
CA VAL A 89 -3.12 -8.84 -13.71
C VAL A 89 -4.62 -8.58 -13.50
N GLY A 90 -4.99 -7.52 -12.75
CA GLY A 90 -6.39 -7.12 -12.54
C GLY A 90 -7.11 -7.93 -11.46
N VAL A 91 -6.40 -8.54 -10.52
CA VAL A 91 -6.98 -9.14 -9.30
C VAL A 91 -7.48 -8.03 -8.36
N ILE A 92 -6.77 -6.89 -8.35
CA ILE A 92 -7.13 -5.69 -7.60
C ILE A 92 -7.29 -4.52 -8.57
N GLU A 93 -8.31 -3.71 -8.37
CA GLU A 93 -8.44 -2.42 -9.03
C GLU A 93 -7.60 -1.37 -8.32
N ARG A 94 -6.84 -0.57 -9.08
CA ARG A 94 -6.16 0.60 -8.48
C ARG A 94 -7.21 1.59 -8.00
N PRO A 95 -7.19 2.03 -6.74
CA PRO A 95 -8.05 3.11 -6.31
C PRO A 95 -7.70 4.35 -7.14
N ASN A 96 -8.57 4.70 -8.11
CA ASN A 96 -8.56 5.91 -8.93
C ASN A 96 -7.16 6.53 -9.18
N ALA A 97 -6.35 5.87 -10.00
CA ALA A 97 -5.34 6.60 -10.74
C ALA A 97 -6.10 7.34 -11.86
N ASN A 98 -6.31 8.65 -11.71
CA ASN A 98 -6.59 9.48 -12.88
C ASN A 98 -5.56 9.08 -13.96
N PRO A 99 -5.95 8.87 -15.22
CA PRO A 99 -5.00 8.57 -16.27
C PRO A 99 -4.03 9.74 -16.39
N VAL A 100 -2.85 9.60 -15.83
CA VAL A 100 -1.72 10.46 -16.17
C VAL A 100 -1.28 9.99 -17.55
N GLU A 101 -1.73 10.70 -18.59
CA GLU A 101 -1.16 10.56 -19.91
C GLU A 101 0.35 10.81 -19.81
N ASP A 102 1.11 9.76 -20.09
CA ASP A 102 2.57 9.82 -20.22
C ASP A 102 2.92 10.64 -21.47
N ASN A 103 2.93 11.94 -21.31
CA ASN A 103 3.59 12.85 -22.24
C ASN A 103 4.85 13.36 -21.56
N GLY A 104 5.98 12.74 -21.93
CA GLY A 104 7.31 13.12 -21.49
C GLY A 104 7.57 14.61 -21.62
N THR A 105 7.32 15.34 -20.54
CA THR A 105 7.76 16.73 -20.39
C THR A 105 8.07 16.99 -18.92
N VAL A 106 9.29 17.41 -18.69
CA VAL A 106 9.89 17.83 -17.43
C VAL A 106 8.91 18.72 -16.62
N PRO A 107 8.74 18.54 -15.30
CA PRO A 107 7.81 19.35 -14.53
C PRO A 107 8.31 20.78 -14.46
N LYS A 108 7.56 21.70 -15.09
CA LYS A 108 7.66 23.14 -14.81
C LYS A 108 7.06 23.39 -13.43
N VAL A 109 7.86 23.99 -12.56
CA VAL A 109 7.41 24.59 -11.30
C VAL A 109 6.27 25.58 -11.61
N ILE A 110 5.05 25.26 -11.20
CA ILE A 110 3.91 26.16 -11.30
C ILE A 110 3.75 26.83 -9.93
N GLN A 111 4.00 28.14 -9.93
CA GLN A 111 3.64 29.02 -8.84
C GLN A 111 2.12 29.02 -8.66
N ALA A 112 1.68 28.90 -7.40
CA ALA A 112 0.28 28.95 -6.99
C ALA A 112 -0.35 30.29 -7.43
N LYS A 113 -1.46 30.23 -8.17
CA LYS A 113 -2.47 31.27 -8.23
C LYS A 113 -3.72 30.73 -7.54
N GLU A 114 -4.09 31.42 -6.48
CA GLU A 114 -5.38 31.29 -5.82
C GLU A 114 -6.50 31.74 -6.77
N GLU A 115 -7.54 30.91 -6.90
CA GLU A 115 -8.94 31.41 -7.02
C GLU A 115 -9.93 30.21 -7.08
N GLY A 116 -10.88 30.18 -6.12
CA GLY A 116 -12.28 29.83 -6.37
C GLY A 116 -12.75 28.40 -6.18
N ASN A 117 -13.11 28.06 -4.94
CA ASN A 117 -14.35 27.38 -4.57
C ASN A 117 -14.72 26.03 -5.24
N SER A 118 -14.32 24.91 -4.60
CA SER A 118 -15.19 23.73 -4.43
C SER A 118 -14.59 22.84 -3.31
N GLY A 119 -15.39 22.57 -2.27
CA GLY A 119 -14.98 22.05 -0.97
C GLY A 119 -14.15 20.77 -0.97
N ASN A 120 -12.86 20.92 -1.08
CA ASN A 120 -11.91 19.85 -0.72
C ASN A 120 -11.64 20.02 0.79
N ILE A 121 -12.27 19.17 1.62
CA ILE A 121 -12.05 19.18 3.06
C ILE A 121 -10.65 18.63 3.31
N GLU A 122 -9.70 19.52 3.54
CA GLU A 122 -8.32 19.17 3.83
C GLU A 122 -8.19 18.81 5.31
N PHE A 123 -8.07 17.52 5.62
CA PHE A 123 -7.85 17.05 6.99
C PHE A 123 -6.39 17.25 7.40
N ARG A 124 -6.16 17.88 8.56
CA ARG A 124 -4.85 18.03 9.21
C ARG A 124 -4.63 16.95 10.28
N ILE A 125 -3.39 16.81 10.74
CA ILE A 125 -3.05 15.87 11.82
C ILE A 125 -3.53 16.45 13.15
N CYS A 126 -4.33 15.68 13.89
CA CYS A 126 -4.77 16.00 15.22
C CYS A 126 -3.60 15.89 16.22
N LYS A 127 -3.47 16.87 17.13
CA LYS A 127 -2.39 16.91 18.12
C LYS A 127 -2.58 15.94 19.27
N GLU A 128 -3.81 15.48 19.51
CA GLU A 128 -4.13 14.55 20.61
C GLU A 128 -4.03 13.09 20.16
N CYS A 129 -4.63 12.71 19.03
CA CYS A 129 -4.63 11.33 18.57
C CYS A 129 -3.61 11.02 17.47
N ASN A 130 -2.89 12.03 16.95
CA ASN A 130 -1.94 11.94 15.84
C ASN A 130 -2.52 11.38 14.51
N ASN A 131 -3.85 11.23 14.41
CA ASN A 131 -4.52 10.80 13.19
C ASN A 131 -4.80 12.00 12.27
N ARG A 132 -4.87 11.77 10.96
CA ARG A 132 -5.19 12.81 9.97
C ARG A 132 -6.71 13.01 9.87
N THR A 133 -7.31 13.49 10.97
CA THR A 133 -8.77 13.62 11.17
C THR A 133 -9.20 15.02 11.63
N LEU A 134 -8.26 15.98 11.68
CA LEU A 134 -8.56 17.34 12.14
C LEU A 134 -9.15 18.18 11.00
N LYS A 135 -10.40 18.62 11.17
CA LYS A 135 -11.10 19.52 10.25
C LYS A 135 -11.19 20.91 10.86
N THR A 136 -10.92 21.95 10.06
CA THR A 136 -11.17 23.35 10.46
C THR A 136 -12.50 23.79 9.89
N GLU A 137 -13.44 24.17 10.74
CA GLU A 137 -14.75 24.66 10.35
C GLU A 137 -15.13 25.86 11.24
N ASN A 138 -15.51 26.95 10.62
CA ASN A 138 -15.91 28.21 11.30
C ASN A 138 -14.88 28.74 12.33
N GLY A 139 -13.58 28.56 12.06
CA GLY A 139 -12.52 29.00 12.97
C GLY A 139 -12.27 28.05 14.15
N CYS A 140 -12.89 26.88 14.16
CA CYS A 140 -12.64 25.82 15.13
C CYS A 140 -11.94 24.64 14.48
N ASP A 141 -10.91 24.11 15.12
CA ASP A 141 -10.27 22.84 14.77
C ASP A 141 -10.96 21.71 15.54
N ILE A 142 -11.63 20.82 14.80
CA ILE A 142 -12.40 19.71 15.38
C ILE A 142 -11.83 18.39 14.85
N CYS A 143 -11.53 17.47 15.76
CA CYS A 143 -11.13 16.10 15.39
C CYS A 143 -12.38 15.27 15.07
N MET A 144 -12.37 14.63 13.89
CA MET A 144 -13.48 13.78 13.43
C MET A 144 -13.34 12.33 13.90
N ASP A 145 -12.29 12.02 14.68
CA ASP A 145 -12.09 10.72 15.30
C ASP A 145 -13.04 10.58 16.51
N PRO A 146 -13.96 9.58 16.52
CA PRO A 146 -14.99 9.44 17.54
C PRO A 146 -14.43 9.20 18.95
N ASP A 147 -13.21 8.66 19.03
CA ASP A 147 -12.56 8.33 20.31
C ASP A 147 -11.67 9.49 20.84
N CYS A 148 -11.40 10.50 20.02
CA CYS A 148 -10.47 11.58 20.37
C CYS A 148 -11.14 12.78 21.05
N GLY A 149 -12.30 13.24 20.55
CA GLY A 149 -13.05 14.35 21.11
C GLY A 149 -12.36 15.72 21.13
N TYR A 150 -11.18 15.88 20.46
CA TYR A 150 -10.45 17.15 20.44
C TYR A 150 -11.19 18.24 19.66
N SER A 151 -11.36 19.39 20.33
CA SER A 151 -11.93 20.61 19.70
C SER A 151 -11.26 21.86 20.26
N LYS A 152 -10.81 22.76 19.40
CA LYS A 152 -10.21 24.03 19.77
C LYS A 152 -10.69 25.12 18.84
N CYS A 153 -11.28 26.19 19.39
CA CYS A 153 -11.66 27.39 18.67
C CYS A 153 -10.70 28.53 19.01
N ASP A 154 -10.23 29.25 18.00
CA ASP A 154 -9.55 30.53 18.21
C ASP A 154 -10.62 31.63 18.42
N LYS A 155 -10.53 32.30 19.57
CA LYS A 155 -11.36 33.49 19.88
C LYS A 155 -10.72 34.74 19.29
#